data_5bbcc1c87cf106f2da56e79c5bfe7da8
#
_entry.id   5bbcc1c87cf106f2da56e79c5bfe7da8
#
_cell.length_a   1.000
_cell.length_b   1.000
_cell.length_c   1.000
_cell.angle_alpha   90.00
_cell.angle_beta   90.00
_cell.angle_gamma   90.00
#
_symmetry.space_group_name_H-M   'P 1'
#
loop_
_entity.id
_entity.type
_entity.pdbx_description
1 polymer ?
#
loop_
_entity_poly.entity_id
_entity_poly.type
_entity_poly.pdbx_seq_one_letter_code
_entity_poly.pdbx_strand_id
1 'polypeptide(L)' 'MPWTPDEATQHTKQADTPEKRAKWAAVANSALRRQLSEQSAIRMANSAVKGESDA' A
#
# COMPACT_ATOMS: atom_id res chain seq x y z
N MET A 1 -1.10 -13.91 3.99
CA MET A 1 -0.94 -12.54 3.45
C MET A 1 -1.00 -11.54 4.57
N PRO A 2 0.03 -10.76 4.74
CA PRO A 2 0.03 -9.80 5.85
C PRO A 2 -1.00 -8.68 5.68
N TRP A 3 -1.26 -8.25 4.46
CA TRP A 3 -2.22 -7.15 4.28
C TRP A 3 -3.26 -7.45 3.22
N THR A 4 -4.49 -6.99 3.52
CA THR A 4 -5.59 -7.03 2.57
C THR A 4 -5.84 -5.61 2.05
N PRO A 5 -6.54 -5.45 0.92
CA PRO A 5 -6.84 -4.10 0.41
C PRO A 5 -7.59 -3.23 1.43
N ASP A 6 -8.42 -3.82 2.27
CA ASP A 6 -9.19 -3.05 3.25
C ASP A 6 -8.30 -2.38 4.29
N GLU A 7 -7.12 -2.92 4.54
CA GLU A 7 -6.21 -2.35 5.52
C GLU A 7 -5.53 -1.08 5.01
N ALA A 8 -5.56 -0.86 3.71
CA ALA A 8 -4.91 0.32 3.14
C ALA A 8 -5.44 1.61 3.73
N THR A 9 -6.75 1.70 3.97
CA THR A 9 -7.34 2.91 4.50
C THR A 9 -6.90 3.21 5.93
N GLN A 10 -6.39 2.21 6.65
CA GLN A 10 -5.86 2.39 7.99
C GLN A 10 -4.48 3.03 7.98
N HIS A 11 -3.78 2.96 6.86
CA HIS A 11 -2.41 3.46 6.74
C HIS A 11 -2.29 4.69 5.87
N THR A 12 -3.25 4.93 4.99
CA THR A 12 -3.20 6.11 4.14
C THR A 12 -4.62 6.52 3.71
N LYS A 13 -4.85 7.81 3.65
CA LYS A 13 -6.10 8.34 3.15
C LYS A 13 -6.13 8.40 1.63
N GLN A 14 -4.99 8.16 0.99
CA GLN A 14 -4.90 8.19 -0.46
C GLN A 14 -5.58 6.99 -1.10
N ALA A 15 -5.75 5.91 -0.35
CA ALA A 15 -6.37 4.68 -0.85
C ALA A 15 -7.89 4.77 -0.72
N ASP A 16 -8.50 5.69 -1.46
CA ASP A 16 -9.94 5.97 -1.37
C ASP A 16 -10.78 5.25 -2.42
N THR A 17 -10.17 4.48 -3.30
CA THR A 17 -10.89 3.66 -4.27
C THR A 17 -10.45 2.20 -4.13
N PRO A 18 -11.31 1.25 -4.56
CA PRO A 18 -10.91 -0.16 -4.52
C PRO A 18 -9.62 -0.45 -5.28
N GLU A 19 -9.40 0.25 -6.40
CA GLU A 19 -8.20 0.05 -7.20
C GLU A 19 -6.97 0.49 -6.45
N LYS A 20 -7.04 1.64 -5.79
CA LYS A 20 -5.92 2.14 -5.00
C LYS A 20 -5.64 1.25 -3.80
N ARG A 21 -6.69 0.74 -3.15
CA ARG A 21 -6.52 -0.17 -2.02
C ARG A 21 -5.84 -1.45 -2.46
N ALA A 22 -6.25 -2.00 -3.60
CA ALA A 22 -5.63 -3.21 -4.12
C ALA A 22 -4.17 -2.96 -4.48
N LYS A 23 -3.87 -1.82 -5.07
CA LYS A 23 -2.50 -1.47 -5.40
C LYS A 23 -1.64 -1.32 -4.14
N TRP A 24 -2.18 -0.68 -3.13
CA TRP A 24 -1.47 -0.52 -1.86
C TRP A 24 -1.10 -1.88 -1.28
N ALA A 25 -2.05 -2.79 -1.21
CA ALA A 25 -1.80 -4.11 -0.66
C ALA A 25 -0.77 -4.88 -1.49
N ALA A 26 -0.86 -4.78 -2.81
CA ALA A 26 0.08 -5.46 -3.70
C ALA A 26 1.50 -4.96 -3.48
N VAL A 27 1.67 -3.63 -3.40
CA VAL A 27 3.00 -3.04 -3.19
C VAL A 27 3.54 -3.42 -1.81
N ALA A 28 2.70 -3.31 -0.78
CA ALA A 28 3.12 -3.63 0.58
C ALA A 28 3.53 -5.09 0.72
N ASN A 29 2.74 -6.00 0.17
CA ASN A 29 3.04 -7.41 0.24
C ASN A 29 4.30 -7.75 -0.57
N SER A 30 4.48 -7.10 -1.72
CA SER A 30 5.67 -7.28 -2.53
C SER A 30 6.93 -6.83 -1.79
N ALA A 31 6.84 -5.71 -1.08
CA ALA A 31 7.96 -5.20 -0.30
C ALA A 31 8.33 -6.18 0.83
N LEU A 32 7.33 -6.77 1.48
CA LEU A 32 7.61 -7.76 2.52
C LEU A 32 8.30 -9.00 1.96
N ARG A 33 7.93 -9.41 0.75
CA ARG A 33 8.60 -10.55 0.10
C ARG A 33 10.06 -10.26 -0.18
N ARG A 34 10.41 -8.98 -0.32
CA ARG A 34 11.80 -8.54 -0.50
C ARG A 34 12.52 -8.40 0.83
N GLN A 35 11.90 -8.87 1.92
CA GLN A 35 12.48 -8.85 3.26
C GLN A 35 12.64 -7.45 3.83
N LEU A 36 11.84 -6.51 3.37
CA LEU A 36 11.80 -5.18 3.95
C LEU A 36 10.95 -5.22 5.22
N SER A 37 11.19 -4.25 6.12
CA SER A 37 10.39 -4.17 7.33
C SER A 37 8.96 -3.74 7.01
N GLU A 38 8.05 -3.98 7.96
CA GLU A 38 6.67 -3.58 7.77
C GLU A 38 6.54 -2.07 7.57
N GLN A 39 7.33 -1.29 8.31
CA GLN A 39 7.30 0.16 8.17
C GLN A 39 7.74 0.59 6.78
N SER A 40 8.80 -0.02 6.27
CA SER A 40 9.29 0.28 4.92
C SER A 40 8.25 -0.11 3.88
N ALA A 41 7.62 -1.27 4.05
CA ALA A 41 6.59 -1.72 3.13
C ALA A 41 5.41 -0.76 3.09
N ILE A 42 4.96 -0.29 4.25
CA ILE A 42 3.86 0.66 4.34
C ILE A 42 4.22 1.97 3.65
N ARG A 43 5.44 2.46 3.86
CA ARG A 43 5.90 3.68 3.21
C ARG A 43 5.89 3.56 1.70
N MET A 44 6.39 2.44 1.20
CA MET A 44 6.43 2.22 -0.25
C MET A 44 5.02 2.17 -0.82
N ALA A 45 4.13 1.47 -0.14
CA ALA A 45 2.74 1.36 -0.58
C ALA A 45 2.05 2.72 -0.56
N ASN A 46 2.23 3.49 0.50
CA ASN A 46 1.65 4.82 0.61
C ASN A 46 2.15 5.73 -0.51
N SER A 47 3.44 5.66 -0.80
CA SER A 47 4.05 6.47 -1.84
C SER A 47 3.51 6.09 -3.22
N ALA A 48 3.34 4.81 -3.48
CA ALA A 48 2.81 4.34 -4.75
C ALA A 48 1.39 4.84 -4.99
N VAL A 49 0.56 4.77 -3.96
CA VAL A 49 -0.83 5.22 -4.06
C VAL A 49 -0.90 6.75 -4.18
N LYS A 50 -0.06 7.45 -3.44
CA LYS A 50 -0.01 8.90 -3.52
C LYS A 50 0.39 9.37 -4.91
N GLY A 51 1.38 8.72 -5.51
CA GLY A 51 1.79 9.07 -6.87
C GLY A 51 0.67 8.90 -7.86
N GLU A 52 -0.13 7.87 -7.69
CA GLU A 52 -1.28 7.63 -8.55
C GLU A 52 -2.36 8.68 -8.35
N SER A 53 -2.54 9.15 -7.11
CA SER A 53 -3.53 10.19 -6.82
C SER A 53 -3.16 11.52 -7.46
N ASP A 54 -1.87 11.78 -7.60
CA ASP A 54 -1.39 13.04 -8.18
C ASP A 54 -1.43 13.04 -9.70
N ALA A 55 -1.63 11.89 -10.30
CA ALA A 55 -1.74 11.79 -11.73
C ALA A 55 -3.11 12.24 -12.21
#